data_d7f824da5454f6c52bf6601aae7b2f4b
#
_entry.id   d7f824da5454f6c52bf6601aae7b2f4b
#
_cell.length_a   1.000
_cell.length_b   1.000
_cell.length_c   1.000
_cell.angle_alpha   90.00
_cell.angle_beta   90.00
_cell.angle_gamma   90.00
#
_symmetry.space_group_name_H-M   'P 1'
#
loop_
_entity.id
_entity.type
_entity.pdbx_description
1 polymer ?
#
loop_
_entity_poly.entity_id
_entity_poly.type
_entity_poly.pdbx_seq_one_letter_code
_entity_poly.pdbx_strand_id
1 'polypeptide(L)'
;MPELIHTCYRIGDIDRSVAFYEALGFEELRRMPIRDEAINVFMGLPGDGARLELTYNHGVDSYELGTGYNHIAITASDLDATLANLAEQGIEPEKPPYSVREGGSRLCFVKDPDGYRIEIIERA
;
A
#
# COMPACT_ATOMS: atom_id res chain seq x y z
N MET A 1 -10.59 24.34 -8.07
CA MET A 1 -9.71 23.41 -8.80
C MET A 1 -9.87 22.01 -8.22
N PRO A 2 -10.01 20.99 -9.07
CA PRO A 2 -10.05 19.63 -8.54
C PRO A 2 -8.70 19.21 -7.96
N GLU A 3 -8.74 18.30 -6.98
CA GLU A 3 -7.57 17.72 -6.34
C GLU A 3 -7.73 16.19 -6.33
N LEU A 4 -6.63 15.48 -6.50
CA LEU A 4 -6.64 14.03 -6.32
C LEU A 4 -6.54 13.74 -4.82
N ILE A 5 -7.59 13.15 -4.24
CA ILE A 5 -7.63 12.98 -2.78
C ILE A 5 -7.31 11.56 -2.32
N HIS A 6 -7.73 10.54 -3.06
CA HIS A 6 -7.37 9.17 -2.67
C HIS A 6 -7.46 8.20 -3.84
N THR A 7 -6.83 7.04 -3.64
CA THR A 7 -6.97 5.84 -4.47
C THR A 7 -7.68 4.78 -3.63
N CYS A 8 -8.58 4.03 -4.23
CA CYS A 8 -9.36 3.01 -3.52
C CYS A 8 -9.05 1.62 -4.05
N TYR A 9 -8.85 0.67 -3.12
CA TYR A 9 -8.72 -0.76 -3.42
C TYR A 9 -9.79 -1.55 -2.69
N ARG A 10 -10.18 -2.68 -3.27
CA ARG A 10 -10.97 -3.68 -2.57
C ARG A 10 -10.04 -4.69 -1.90
N ILE A 11 -10.30 -4.97 -0.63
CA ILE A 11 -9.46 -5.88 0.17
C ILE A 11 -10.31 -7.03 0.71
N GLY A 12 -9.64 -8.17 0.99
CA GLY A 12 -10.32 -9.37 1.48
C GLY A 12 -10.35 -9.51 2.99
N ASP A 13 -9.54 -8.74 3.72
CA ASP A 13 -9.45 -8.83 5.19
C ASP A 13 -8.87 -7.52 5.73
N ILE A 14 -9.64 -6.85 6.61
CA ILE A 14 -9.24 -5.53 7.12
C ILE A 14 -7.97 -5.62 7.97
N ASP A 15 -7.93 -6.52 8.95
CA ASP A 15 -6.80 -6.57 9.88
C ASP A 15 -5.49 -6.89 9.15
N ARG A 16 -5.54 -7.81 8.21
CA ARG A 16 -4.39 -8.21 7.40
C ARG A 16 -3.86 -7.03 6.58
N SER A 17 -4.76 -6.31 5.91
CA SER A 17 -4.36 -5.17 5.08
C SER A 17 -3.88 -3.99 5.91
N VAL A 18 -4.56 -3.67 7.01
CA VAL A 18 -4.13 -2.58 7.90
C VAL A 18 -2.74 -2.87 8.45
N ALA A 19 -2.47 -4.11 8.90
CA ALA A 19 -1.15 -4.48 9.40
C ALA A 19 -0.06 -4.29 8.35
N PHE A 20 -0.34 -4.67 7.10
CA PHE A 20 0.61 -4.50 6.00
C PHE A 20 0.93 -3.02 5.77
N TYR A 21 -0.10 -2.18 5.64
CA TYR A 21 0.13 -0.75 5.37
C TYR A 21 0.74 -0.03 6.56
N GLU A 22 0.42 -0.43 7.79
CA GLU A 22 1.11 0.10 8.97
C GLU A 22 2.59 -0.26 8.95
N ALA A 23 2.95 -1.44 8.49
CA ALA A 23 4.36 -1.83 8.33
C ALA A 23 5.11 -0.93 7.35
N LEU A 24 4.42 -0.39 6.35
CA LEU A 24 4.98 0.57 5.39
C LEU A 24 5.04 2.01 5.94
N GLY A 25 4.46 2.27 7.12
CA GLY A 25 4.45 3.59 7.73
C GLY A 25 3.11 4.33 7.61
N PHE A 26 2.10 3.71 7.03
CA PHE A 26 0.76 4.31 7.00
C PHE A 26 0.13 4.26 8.39
N GLU A 27 -0.81 5.18 8.61
CA GLU A 27 -1.65 5.20 9.81
C GLU A 27 -3.10 5.01 9.39
N GLU A 28 -3.86 4.28 10.19
CA GLU A 28 -5.31 4.21 10.00
C GLU A 28 -5.92 5.49 10.55
N LEU A 29 -6.57 6.28 9.70
CA LEU A 29 -7.12 7.58 10.10
C LEU A 29 -8.59 7.49 10.50
N ARG A 30 -9.37 6.62 9.84
CA ARG A 30 -10.77 6.40 10.22
C ARG A 30 -11.33 5.18 9.51
N ARG A 31 -12.44 4.67 10.03
CA ARG A 31 -13.25 3.65 9.38
C ARG A 31 -14.66 4.17 9.22
N MET A 32 -15.31 3.79 8.13
CA MET A 32 -16.67 4.22 7.87
C MET A 32 -17.46 3.06 7.28
N PRO A 33 -18.51 2.57 8.00
CA PRO A 33 -19.38 1.56 7.43
C PRO A 33 -20.21 2.16 6.30
N ILE A 34 -20.41 1.37 5.25
CA ILE A 34 -21.27 1.72 4.13
C ILE A 34 -22.51 0.83 4.25
N ARG A 35 -23.52 1.31 4.96
CA ARG A 35 -24.69 0.52 5.32
C ARG A 35 -24.24 -0.80 5.95
N ASP A 36 -24.86 -1.91 5.61
CA ASP A 36 -24.46 -3.26 6.02
C ASP A 36 -23.74 -4.03 4.89
N GLU A 37 -23.25 -3.30 3.89
CA GLU A 37 -22.60 -3.89 2.70
C GLU A 37 -21.09 -3.93 2.82
N ALA A 38 -20.48 -2.87 3.37
CA ALA A 38 -19.02 -2.70 3.32
C ALA A 38 -18.50 -1.85 4.46
N ILE A 39 -17.18 -1.85 4.61
CA ILE A 39 -16.45 -0.94 5.52
C ILE A 39 -15.32 -0.32 4.71
N ASN A 40 -15.23 1.00 4.73
CA ASN A 40 -14.07 1.72 4.17
C ASN A 40 -13.10 2.05 5.29
N VAL A 41 -11.83 1.70 5.09
CA VAL A 41 -10.74 2.03 6.00
C VAL A 41 -9.84 3.04 5.30
N PHE A 42 -9.69 4.21 5.90
CA PHE A 42 -8.87 5.29 5.33
C PHE A 42 -7.50 5.30 5.97
N MET A 43 -6.47 5.19 5.16
CA MET A 43 -5.09 5.15 5.58
C MET A 43 -4.30 6.27 4.93
N GLY A 44 -3.26 6.75 5.60
CA GLY A 44 -2.37 7.75 5.05
C GLY A 44 -1.02 7.75 5.72
N LEU A 45 -0.02 8.26 5.03
CA LEU A 45 1.29 8.49 5.62
C LEU A 45 1.24 9.74 6.49
N PRO A 46 2.08 9.84 7.54
CA PRO A 46 2.06 11.00 8.43
C PRO A 46 2.14 12.32 7.68
N GLY A 47 1.18 13.22 7.96
CA GLY A 47 1.13 14.54 7.34
C GLY A 47 0.56 14.61 5.93
N ASP A 48 0.18 13.49 5.34
CA ASP A 48 -0.26 13.43 3.94
C ASP A 48 -1.77 13.23 3.77
N GLY A 49 -2.51 13.02 4.85
CA GLY A 49 -3.94 12.81 4.81
C GLY A 49 -4.34 11.40 4.36
N ALA A 50 -5.64 11.18 4.20
CA ALA A 50 -6.21 9.88 3.91
C ALA A 50 -6.18 9.58 2.40
N ARG A 51 -5.00 9.34 1.86
CA ARG A 51 -4.82 9.13 0.42
C ARG A 51 -5.08 7.72 -0.07
N LEU A 52 -5.25 6.77 0.85
CA LEU A 52 -5.55 5.39 0.50
C LEU A 52 -6.83 4.95 1.18
N GLU A 53 -7.79 4.49 0.38
CA GLU A 53 -9.05 3.96 0.88
C GLU A 53 -9.09 2.46 0.61
N LEU A 54 -9.29 1.67 1.66
CA LEU A 54 -9.39 0.22 1.55
C LEU A 54 -10.84 -0.17 1.80
N THR A 55 -11.48 -0.78 0.81
CA THR A 55 -12.88 -1.18 0.92
C THR A 55 -13.00 -2.67 1.14
N TYR A 56 -13.55 -3.03 2.30
CA TYR A 56 -13.90 -4.42 2.58
C TYR A 56 -15.39 -4.62 2.36
N ASN A 57 -15.76 -5.48 1.42
CA ASN A 57 -17.15 -5.87 1.20
C ASN A 57 -17.42 -7.12 2.02
N HIS A 58 -18.46 -7.07 2.88
CA HIS A 58 -18.77 -8.17 3.79
C HIS A 58 -18.92 -9.50 3.04
N GLY A 59 -18.16 -10.51 3.49
CA GLY A 59 -18.24 -11.84 2.92
C GLY A 59 -17.38 -12.08 1.67
N VAL A 60 -16.68 -11.06 1.18
CA VAL A 60 -15.82 -11.21 0.00
C VAL A 60 -14.36 -11.20 0.46
N ASP A 61 -13.66 -12.32 0.32
CA ASP A 61 -12.31 -12.49 0.84
C ASP A 61 -11.22 -12.49 -0.24
N SER A 62 -11.57 -12.37 -1.51
CA SER A 62 -10.59 -12.31 -2.59
C SER A 62 -11.18 -11.64 -3.83
N TYR A 63 -10.29 -11.10 -4.66
CA TYR A 63 -10.66 -10.41 -5.89
C TYR A 63 -9.70 -10.79 -7.01
N GLU A 64 -10.23 -10.80 -8.23
CA GLU A 64 -9.42 -10.97 -9.41
C GLU A 64 -8.93 -9.58 -9.83
N LEU A 65 -7.61 -9.35 -9.75
CA LEU A 65 -7.05 -8.02 -9.97
C LEU A 65 -6.90 -7.67 -11.45
N GLY A 66 -6.78 -8.69 -12.31
CA GLY A 66 -6.60 -8.46 -13.74
C GLY A 66 -5.21 -7.93 -14.07
N THR A 67 -5.07 -7.34 -15.26
CA THR A 67 -3.78 -6.90 -15.80
C THR A 67 -3.72 -5.41 -16.12
N GLY A 68 -4.77 -4.66 -15.83
CA GLY A 68 -4.85 -3.25 -16.22
C GLY A 68 -4.24 -2.29 -15.21
N TYR A 69 -4.45 -2.53 -13.92
CA TYR A 69 -3.91 -1.69 -12.88
C TYR A 69 -2.47 -2.09 -12.57
N ASN A 70 -1.58 -1.15 -12.29
CA ASN A 70 -0.19 -1.48 -11.99
C ASN A 70 0.16 -1.31 -10.52
N HIS A 71 0.27 -0.08 -10.02
CA HIS A 71 0.74 0.14 -8.63
C HIS A 71 0.49 1.56 -8.15
N ILE A 72 0.66 1.76 -6.83
CA ILE A 72 0.91 3.06 -6.23
C ILE A 72 2.38 3.10 -5.81
N ALA A 73 2.91 4.30 -5.57
CA ALA A 73 4.29 4.48 -5.17
C ALA A 73 4.40 5.31 -3.90
N ILE A 74 5.35 4.93 -3.05
CA ILE A 74 5.73 5.68 -1.85
C ILE A 74 7.24 5.90 -1.88
N THR A 75 7.71 6.82 -1.05
CA THR A 75 9.15 7.06 -0.92
C THR A 75 9.69 6.46 0.37
N ALA A 76 10.99 6.15 0.37
CA ALA A 76 11.73 5.80 1.57
C ALA A 76 13.07 6.52 1.53
N SER A 77 13.48 7.10 2.65
CA SER A 77 14.77 7.81 2.70
C SER A 77 15.95 6.84 2.72
N ASP A 78 15.77 5.66 3.27
CA ASP A 78 16.76 4.59 3.33
C ASP A 78 16.07 3.27 2.96
N LEU A 79 16.20 2.88 1.70
CA LEU A 79 15.49 1.70 1.20
C LEU A 79 15.95 0.41 1.87
N ASP A 80 17.27 0.27 2.11
CA ASP A 80 17.78 -0.93 2.77
C ASP A 80 17.23 -1.09 4.18
N ALA A 81 17.18 0.01 4.95
CA ALA A 81 16.62 -0.01 6.31
C ALA A 81 15.13 -0.32 6.28
N THR A 82 14.39 0.26 5.33
CA THR A 82 12.97 -0.01 5.16
C THR A 82 12.74 -1.49 4.86
N LEU A 83 13.50 -2.06 3.94
CA LEU A 83 13.36 -3.47 3.58
C LEU A 83 13.74 -4.41 4.74
N ALA A 84 14.75 -4.05 5.53
CA ALA A 84 15.12 -4.84 6.71
C ALA A 84 13.96 -4.87 7.73
N ASN A 85 13.31 -3.74 7.95
CA ASN A 85 12.16 -3.65 8.83
C ASN A 85 10.97 -4.47 8.31
N LEU A 86 10.70 -4.39 7.01
CA LEU A 86 9.62 -5.16 6.39
C LEU A 86 9.89 -6.66 6.45
N ALA A 87 11.14 -7.07 6.28
CA ALA A 87 11.51 -8.49 6.36
C ALA A 87 11.23 -9.09 7.74
N GLU A 88 11.39 -8.31 8.81
CA GLU A 88 11.04 -8.74 10.16
C GLU A 88 9.56 -9.06 10.30
N GLN A 89 8.73 -8.49 9.44
CA GLN A 89 7.29 -8.69 9.43
C GLN A 89 6.84 -9.64 8.32
N GLY A 90 7.80 -10.33 7.69
CA GLY A 90 7.50 -11.31 6.65
C GLY A 90 7.21 -10.72 5.29
N ILE A 91 7.52 -9.45 5.06
CA ILE A 91 7.28 -8.78 3.78
C ILE A 91 8.60 -8.70 3.01
N GLU A 92 8.64 -9.33 1.84
CA GLU A 92 9.82 -9.38 0.98
C GLU A 92 9.53 -8.69 -0.35
N PRO A 93 10.52 -8.01 -0.96
CA PRO A 93 10.32 -7.42 -2.28
C PRO A 93 10.25 -8.50 -3.36
N GLU A 94 9.63 -8.18 -4.49
CA GLU A 94 9.54 -9.09 -5.64
C GLU A 94 10.93 -9.48 -6.14
N LYS A 95 11.86 -8.55 -6.11
CA LYS A 95 13.28 -8.76 -6.40
C LYS A 95 14.10 -7.69 -5.68
N PRO A 96 15.44 -7.87 -5.58
CA PRO A 96 16.29 -6.89 -4.90
C PRO A 96 16.17 -5.50 -5.53
N PRO A 97 16.46 -4.44 -4.75
CA PRO A 97 16.41 -3.07 -5.27
C PRO A 97 17.21 -2.88 -6.55
N TYR A 98 16.68 -2.07 -7.45
CA TYR A 98 17.31 -1.78 -8.73
C TYR A 98 16.96 -0.37 -9.18
N SER A 99 17.63 0.10 -10.23
CA SER A 99 17.31 1.37 -10.88
C SER A 99 16.84 1.09 -12.31
N VAL A 100 15.81 1.81 -12.77
CA VAL A 100 15.30 1.64 -14.14
C VAL A 100 16.24 2.26 -15.17
N ARG A 101 17.10 3.18 -14.71
CA ARG A 101 18.11 3.81 -15.57
C ARG A 101 19.37 4.04 -14.78
N GLU A 102 20.49 4.09 -15.46
CA GLU A 102 21.78 4.36 -14.84
C GLU A 102 21.76 5.71 -14.13
N GLY A 103 22.24 5.74 -12.88
CA GLY A 103 22.25 6.94 -12.05
C GLY A 103 20.89 7.34 -11.49
N GLY A 104 19.83 6.58 -11.76
CA GLY A 104 18.51 6.83 -11.20
C GLY A 104 18.37 6.33 -9.77
N SER A 105 17.27 6.72 -9.13
CA SER A 105 16.95 6.26 -7.77
C SER A 105 16.73 4.75 -7.75
N ARG A 106 17.15 4.12 -6.65
CA ARG A 106 16.84 2.71 -6.43
C ARG A 106 15.37 2.57 -6.04
N LEU A 107 14.79 1.47 -6.44
CA LEU A 107 13.41 1.16 -6.10
C LEU A 107 13.20 -0.35 -5.99
N CYS A 108 12.09 -0.73 -5.41
CA CYS A 108 11.62 -2.11 -5.43
C CYS A 108 10.10 -2.13 -5.33
N PHE A 109 9.53 -3.31 -5.55
CA PHE A 109 8.09 -3.53 -5.40
C PHE A 109 7.84 -4.58 -4.33
N VAL A 110 6.84 -4.31 -3.49
CA VAL A 110 6.28 -5.31 -2.57
C VAL A 110 4.81 -5.51 -2.95
N LYS A 111 4.25 -6.65 -2.58
CA LYS A 111 2.83 -6.93 -2.79
C LYS A 111 2.10 -6.92 -1.47
N ASP A 112 0.93 -6.28 -1.45
CA ASP A 112 0.08 -6.31 -0.28
C ASP A 112 -0.60 -7.69 -0.17
N PRO A 113 -1.34 -7.96 0.94
CA PRO A 113 -1.96 -9.28 1.13
C PRO A 113 -2.93 -9.71 0.04
N ASP A 114 -3.50 -8.77 -0.71
CA ASP A 114 -4.43 -9.05 -1.80
C ASP A 114 -3.74 -9.12 -3.17
N GLY A 115 -2.43 -8.83 -3.22
CA GLY A 115 -1.65 -8.87 -4.44
C GLY A 115 -1.45 -7.53 -5.11
N TYR A 116 -1.93 -6.43 -4.53
CA TYR A 116 -1.67 -5.09 -5.07
C TYR A 116 -0.19 -4.73 -4.88
N ARG A 117 0.41 -4.21 -5.95
CA ARG A 117 1.82 -3.85 -5.92
C ARG A 117 2.03 -2.45 -5.38
N ILE A 118 3.04 -2.30 -4.54
CA ILE A 118 3.45 -1.01 -3.99
C ILE A 118 4.90 -0.78 -4.40
N GLU A 119 5.17 0.29 -5.11
CA GLU A 119 6.54 0.69 -5.45
C GLU A 119 7.12 1.51 -4.31
N ILE A 120 8.35 1.18 -3.90
CA ILE A 120 9.08 1.95 -2.88
C ILE A 120 10.29 2.55 -3.56
N ILE A 121 10.32 3.88 -3.64
CA ILE A 121 11.38 4.62 -4.33
C ILE A 121 12.25 5.31 -3.30
N GLU A 122 13.56 5.08 -3.35
CA GLU A 122 14.49 5.73 -2.41
C GLU A 122 14.68 7.19 -2.78
N ARG A 123 14.40 8.06 -1.82
CA ARG A 123 14.62 9.51 -1.95
C ARG A 123 15.05 10.06 -0.60
N ALA A 124 16.18 10.71 -0.60
CA ALA A 124 16.73 11.35 0.59
C ALA A 124 15.88 12.56 1.05
#